data_0227032c51a5642cc03e53778c722739
#
_entry.id   0227032c51a5642cc03e53778c722739
#
_cell.length_a   1.000
_cell.length_b   1.000
_cell.length_c   1.000
_cell.angle_alpha   90.00
_cell.angle_beta   90.00
_cell.angle_gamma   90.00
#
_symmetry.space_group_name_H-M   'P 1'
#
loop_
_entity.id
_entity.type
_entity.pdbx_description
1 polymer ?
#
loop_
_entity_poly.entity_id
_entity_poly.type
_entity_poly.pdbx_seq_one_letter_code
_entity_poly.pdbx_strand_id
1 'polypeptide(L)'
;MIKPHGSALLNPLFVADDQERQQLLLEAEILPSLLLNSAAAANAVMLGAGYFNPLTGYMNLADALNVAANLHTTEGLFWPVPIVNLVVDPSGIKGANRIALRDPNTDGHPVMAVMDVDAIEAVSDEQIEMMAQEIFGTLDPEHPGVGTFTQLGRNLVSGNIRVLSLSYFQADFPDTFRTAAEIRNDIAQRGWQKVVAFQTRNPMHRAHEELCHMAMKRLEADGVVVHMLLGKLKQGDIPASVRDDCIRKMVELYFPENTVMVTGYGFDMLYAGPREAVLHAVFRQNMGCSHLIVGRDHAGVGDYYGAFDAQTIFAEKVPAGALDIAIFNADHTAFSTKLNRVVMMNEVEDHSKEDFILLSGTKVRQMLGDGIAPPPEFARPEVAKILMDYYQQESA
;
A
#
# COMPACT_ATOMS: atom_id res chain seq x y z
N MET A 1 15.74 -14.01 -5.98
CA MET A 1 14.72 -13.36 -5.10
C MET A 1 15.38 -12.91 -3.80
N ILE A 2 15.12 -11.67 -3.35
CA ILE A 2 15.73 -11.12 -2.11
C ILE A 2 15.08 -11.67 -0.84
N LYS A 3 15.78 -11.52 0.32
CA LYS A 3 15.26 -11.95 1.63
C LYS A 3 14.09 -11.07 2.08
N PRO A 4 13.18 -11.59 2.92
CA PRO A 4 12.23 -10.75 3.63
C PRO A 4 12.93 -9.73 4.52
N HIS A 5 12.25 -8.63 4.81
CA HIS A 5 12.75 -7.61 5.73
C HIS A 5 12.91 -8.17 7.15
N GLY A 6 14.02 -7.86 7.80
CA GLY A 6 14.27 -8.15 9.22
C GLY A 6 14.36 -9.62 9.61
N SER A 7 14.24 -10.58 8.67
CA SER A 7 14.28 -12.01 8.97
C SER A 7 14.80 -12.86 7.82
N ALA A 8 15.19 -14.10 8.13
CA ALA A 8 15.64 -15.06 7.11
C ALA A 8 14.49 -15.65 6.27
N LEU A 9 13.32 -15.80 6.87
CA LEU A 9 12.14 -16.41 6.28
C LEU A 9 10.93 -15.48 6.46
N LEU A 10 10.02 -15.50 5.49
CA LEU A 10 8.74 -14.83 5.62
C LEU A 10 7.88 -15.58 6.64
N ASN A 11 7.27 -14.83 7.56
CA ASN A 11 6.40 -15.36 8.61
C ASN A 11 5.02 -14.64 8.57
N PRO A 12 4.10 -15.04 7.67
CA PRO A 12 2.74 -14.54 7.66
C PRO A 12 1.99 -14.94 8.93
N LEU A 13 1.20 -14.04 9.49
CA LEU A 13 0.42 -14.34 10.70
C LEU A 13 -0.95 -14.96 10.39
N PHE A 14 -1.31 -15.14 9.13
CA PHE A 14 -2.51 -15.87 8.74
C PHE A 14 -2.36 -17.36 9.08
N VAL A 15 -3.34 -17.89 9.81
CA VAL A 15 -3.38 -19.30 10.20
C VAL A 15 -3.81 -20.12 8.98
N ALA A 16 -2.83 -20.71 8.29
CA ALA A 16 -3.06 -21.45 7.06
C ALA A 16 -3.67 -22.85 7.30
N ASP A 17 -3.40 -23.47 8.47
CA ASP A 17 -4.00 -24.75 8.85
C ASP A 17 -5.48 -24.58 9.18
N ASP A 18 -6.35 -25.24 8.41
CA ASP A 18 -7.81 -25.10 8.52
C ASP A 18 -8.32 -25.62 9.87
N GLN A 19 -7.74 -26.70 10.40
CA GLN A 19 -8.18 -27.27 11.67
C GLN A 19 -7.82 -26.34 12.83
N GLU A 20 -6.60 -25.83 12.85
CA GLU A 20 -6.17 -24.83 13.83
C GLU A 20 -7.02 -23.55 13.73
N ARG A 21 -7.28 -23.06 12.50
CA ARG A 21 -8.09 -21.86 12.30
C ARG A 21 -9.53 -22.04 12.81
N GLN A 22 -10.17 -23.18 12.56
CA GLN A 22 -11.50 -23.47 13.08
C GLN A 22 -11.50 -23.57 14.61
N GLN A 23 -10.49 -24.15 15.22
CA GLN A 23 -10.37 -24.19 16.67
C GLN A 23 -10.24 -22.78 17.29
N LEU A 24 -9.43 -21.91 16.69
CA LEU A 24 -9.28 -20.53 17.13
C LEU A 24 -10.55 -19.70 16.91
N LEU A 25 -11.34 -19.96 15.88
CA LEU A 25 -12.64 -19.33 15.67
C LEU A 25 -13.63 -19.73 16.77
N LEU A 26 -13.69 -21.01 17.15
CA LEU A 26 -14.52 -21.48 18.26
C LEU A 26 -14.09 -20.87 19.61
N GLU A 27 -12.77 -20.77 19.84
CA GLU A 27 -12.24 -20.08 21.03
C GLU A 27 -12.67 -18.60 21.05
N ALA A 28 -12.59 -17.94 19.92
CA ALA A 28 -12.90 -16.51 19.79
C ALA A 28 -14.38 -16.18 20.11
N GLU A 29 -15.31 -17.13 20.00
CA GLU A 29 -16.72 -16.92 20.33
C GLU A 29 -16.96 -16.61 21.81
N ILE A 30 -16.09 -17.10 22.69
CA ILE A 30 -16.19 -16.91 24.14
C ILE A 30 -15.23 -15.87 24.71
N LEU A 31 -14.34 -15.33 23.89
CA LEU A 31 -13.41 -14.28 24.30
C LEU A 31 -14.07 -12.90 24.34
N PRO A 32 -13.63 -12.02 25.24
CA PRO A 32 -13.91 -10.60 25.11
C PRO A 32 -13.51 -10.11 23.71
N SER A 33 -14.34 -9.30 23.08
CA SER A 33 -14.08 -8.88 21.69
C SER A 33 -13.92 -7.37 21.55
N LEU A 34 -13.07 -6.99 20.61
CA LEU A 34 -12.84 -5.61 20.22
C LEU A 34 -13.17 -5.45 18.73
N LEU A 35 -14.10 -4.54 18.42
CA LEU A 35 -14.31 -4.09 17.05
C LEU A 35 -13.18 -3.15 16.67
N LEU A 36 -12.42 -3.53 15.65
CA LEU A 36 -11.32 -2.70 15.13
C LEU A 36 -11.87 -1.45 14.43
N ASN A 37 -11.04 -0.43 14.30
CA ASN A 37 -11.23 0.59 13.26
C ASN A 37 -10.65 0.09 11.92
N SER A 38 -10.98 0.77 10.81
CA SER A 38 -10.56 0.34 9.48
C SER A 38 -9.05 0.25 9.33
N ALA A 39 -8.29 1.22 9.88
CA ALA A 39 -6.83 1.24 9.79
C ALA A 39 -6.20 0.06 10.54
N ALA A 40 -6.70 -0.26 11.75
CA ALA A 40 -6.24 -1.42 12.50
C ALA A 40 -6.60 -2.73 11.78
N ALA A 41 -7.79 -2.84 11.21
CA ALA A 41 -8.19 -4.01 10.42
C ALA A 41 -7.29 -4.19 9.18
N ALA A 42 -6.99 -3.10 8.45
CA ALA A 42 -6.04 -3.13 7.34
C ALA A 42 -4.64 -3.57 7.80
N ASN A 43 -4.17 -3.10 8.95
CA ASN A 43 -2.91 -3.56 9.55
C ASN A 43 -2.94 -5.08 9.86
N ALA A 44 -4.05 -5.62 10.39
CA ALA A 44 -4.19 -7.06 10.62
C ALA A 44 -4.14 -7.86 9.32
N VAL A 45 -4.76 -7.39 8.24
CA VAL A 45 -4.67 -8.00 6.91
C VAL A 45 -3.21 -8.03 6.44
N MET A 46 -2.48 -6.91 6.56
CA MET A 46 -1.09 -6.81 6.13
C MET A 46 -0.14 -7.69 6.96
N LEU A 47 -0.37 -7.80 8.28
CA LEU A 47 0.32 -8.73 9.17
C LEU A 47 0.02 -10.20 8.77
N GLY A 48 -1.27 -10.51 8.57
CA GLY A 48 -1.71 -11.83 8.13
C GLY A 48 -1.13 -12.24 6.78
N ALA A 49 -1.16 -11.35 5.81
CA ALA A 49 -0.65 -11.60 4.47
C ALA A 49 0.89 -11.60 4.36
N GLY A 50 1.63 -11.27 5.45
CA GLY A 50 3.08 -11.29 5.50
C GLY A 50 3.77 -10.05 4.95
N TYR A 51 3.03 -9.00 4.60
CA TYR A 51 3.62 -7.76 4.12
C TYR A 51 4.33 -6.97 5.23
N PHE A 52 3.89 -7.14 6.48
CA PHE A 52 4.48 -6.51 7.66
C PHE A 52 5.51 -7.40 8.38
N ASN A 53 6.01 -8.45 7.70
CA ASN A 53 7.11 -9.24 8.25
C ASN A 53 8.30 -8.33 8.62
N PRO A 54 8.95 -8.48 9.80
CA PRO A 54 8.80 -9.57 10.75
C PRO A 54 7.88 -9.29 11.95
N LEU A 55 7.04 -8.26 11.89
CA LEU A 55 6.16 -7.91 13.02
C LEU A 55 5.22 -9.05 13.36
N THR A 56 4.96 -9.24 14.66
CA THR A 56 4.11 -10.31 15.19
C THR A 56 2.73 -9.82 15.65
N GLY A 57 2.50 -8.49 15.59
CA GLY A 57 1.23 -7.89 15.99
C GLY A 57 1.32 -6.37 16.03
N TYR A 58 0.49 -5.78 16.89
CA TYR A 58 0.46 -4.31 17.08
C TYR A 58 1.51 -3.88 18.10
N MET A 59 2.20 -2.79 17.78
CA MET A 59 3.26 -2.21 18.60
C MET A 59 2.72 -1.66 19.92
N ASN A 60 3.55 -1.75 20.97
CA ASN A 60 3.33 -1.03 22.22
C ASN A 60 3.68 0.46 22.07
N LEU A 61 3.36 1.27 23.09
CA LEU A 61 3.56 2.71 23.02
C LEU A 61 5.02 3.10 22.82
N ALA A 62 5.94 2.42 23.48
CA ALA A 62 7.38 2.72 23.38
C ALA A 62 7.87 2.47 21.94
N ASP A 63 7.51 1.36 21.32
CA ASP A 63 7.84 1.06 19.91
C ASP A 63 7.18 2.05 18.96
N ALA A 64 5.88 2.35 19.16
CA ALA A 64 5.17 3.28 18.31
C ALA A 64 5.81 4.67 18.28
N LEU A 65 6.17 5.19 19.45
CA LEU A 65 6.84 6.49 19.58
C LEU A 65 8.26 6.47 18.98
N ASN A 66 9.03 5.40 19.22
CA ASN A 66 10.37 5.29 18.68
C ASN A 66 10.38 5.10 17.15
N VAL A 67 9.45 4.32 16.62
CA VAL A 67 9.26 4.18 15.15
C VAL A 67 8.87 5.51 14.53
N ALA A 68 7.96 6.25 15.14
CA ALA A 68 7.59 7.58 14.63
C ALA A 68 8.80 8.52 14.61
N ALA A 69 9.54 8.64 15.71
CA ALA A 69 10.66 9.56 15.83
C ALA A 69 11.92 9.12 15.07
N ASN A 70 12.27 7.83 15.13
CA ASN A 70 13.60 7.32 14.77
C ASN A 70 13.58 6.23 13.67
N LEU A 71 12.43 5.84 13.14
CA LEU A 71 12.28 4.75 12.16
C LEU A 71 12.78 3.39 12.65
N HIS A 72 12.81 3.14 13.95
CA HIS A 72 13.22 1.86 14.53
C HIS A 72 12.33 1.48 15.71
N THR A 73 12.10 0.18 15.91
CA THR A 73 11.57 -0.29 17.19
C THR A 73 12.61 -0.11 18.31
N THR A 74 12.18 -0.27 19.54
CA THR A 74 13.08 -0.19 20.70
C THR A 74 14.16 -1.29 20.69
N GLU A 75 13.92 -2.39 20.00
CA GLU A 75 14.86 -3.48 19.77
C GLU A 75 15.77 -3.25 18.56
N GLY A 76 15.61 -2.14 17.83
CA GLY A 76 16.48 -1.74 16.72
C GLY A 76 16.06 -2.27 15.35
N LEU A 77 14.88 -2.86 15.19
CA LEU A 77 14.33 -3.18 13.87
C LEU A 77 14.01 -1.88 13.13
N PHE A 78 14.60 -1.67 11.95
CA PHE A 78 14.20 -0.58 11.07
C PHE A 78 12.74 -0.75 10.62
N TRP A 79 11.91 0.27 10.89
CA TRP A 79 10.50 0.25 10.54
C TRP A 79 9.98 1.68 10.34
N PRO A 80 9.35 1.99 9.18
CA PRO A 80 9.10 3.40 8.83
C PRO A 80 7.85 4.04 9.42
N VAL A 81 6.80 3.26 9.76
CA VAL A 81 5.51 3.79 10.24
C VAL A 81 4.98 2.91 11.37
N PRO A 82 4.54 3.47 12.51
CA PRO A 82 3.98 2.68 13.61
C PRO A 82 2.78 1.84 13.19
N ILE A 83 2.77 0.55 13.56
CA ILE A 83 1.65 -0.36 13.34
C ILE A 83 0.88 -0.47 14.65
N VAL A 84 -0.16 0.34 14.79
CA VAL A 84 -0.87 0.56 16.04
C VAL A 84 -2.35 0.15 15.96
N ASN A 85 -2.92 -0.24 17.10
CA ASN A 85 -4.35 -0.43 17.30
C ASN A 85 -4.81 0.57 18.37
N LEU A 86 -5.12 1.79 17.94
CA LEU A 86 -5.66 2.86 18.77
C LEU A 86 -7.18 2.73 18.86
N VAL A 87 -7.72 2.73 20.09
CA VAL A 87 -9.15 2.57 20.34
C VAL A 87 -9.69 3.69 21.23
N VAL A 88 -10.97 4.00 21.05
CA VAL A 88 -11.66 5.03 21.85
C VAL A 88 -11.98 4.50 23.24
N ASP A 89 -12.59 3.31 23.30
CA ASP A 89 -13.03 2.69 24.56
C ASP A 89 -12.56 1.22 24.65
N PRO A 90 -11.59 0.91 25.53
CA PRO A 90 -11.13 -0.45 25.77
C PRO A 90 -11.87 -1.16 26.89
N SER A 91 -12.97 -0.60 27.45
CA SER A 91 -13.64 -1.12 28.66
C SER A 91 -14.10 -2.58 28.51
N GLY A 92 -14.56 -2.96 27.30
CA GLY A 92 -15.03 -4.33 27.02
C GLY A 92 -13.94 -5.41 27.04
N ILE A 93 -12.67 -5.02 27.02
CA ILE A 93 -11.52 -5.94 27.01
C ILE A 93 -10.59 -5.76 28.22
N LYS A 94 -10.98 -4.90 29.17
CA LYS A 94 -10.14 -4.57 30.34
C LYS A 94 -9.86 -5.80 31.18
N GLY A 95 -8.57 -6.07 31.41
CA GLY A 95 -8.11 -7.21 32.21
C GLY A 95 -8.10 -8.55 31.48
N ALA A 96 -8.46 -8.58 30.20
CA ALA A 96 -8.34 -9.78 29.39
C ALA A 96 -6.89 -9.93 28.87
N ASN A 97 -6.32 -11.13 29.01
CA ASN A 97 -5.00 -11.47 28.44
C ASN A 97 -5.11 -11.91 26.99
N ARG A 98 -6.31 -12.25 26.51
CA ARG A 98 -6.59 -12.72 25.16
C ARG A 98 -7.97 -12.22 24.72
N ILE A 99 -8.04 -11.73 23.48
CA ILE A 99 -9.25 -11.11 22.93
C ILE A 99 -9.48 -11.55 21.48
N ALA A 100 -10.74 -11.46 21.03
CA ALA A 100 -11.12 -11.59 19.64
C ALA A 100 -11.16 -10.19 18.97
N LEU A 101 -10.47 -10.02 17.85
CA LEU A 101 -10.52 -8.82 17.04
C LEU A 101 -11.56 -9.00 15.92
N ARG A 102 -12.50 -8.06 15.80
CA ARG A 102 -13.60 -8.13 14.83
C ARG A 102 -13.39 -7.14 13.69
N ASP A 103 -13.75 -7.60 12.49
CA ASP A 103 -13.63 -6.83 11.25
C ASP A 103 -14.75 -5.77 11.13
N PRO A 104 -14.42 -4.48 11.06
CA PRO A 104 -15.41 -3.41 10.86
C PRO A 104 -15.89 -3.29 9.40
N ASN A 105 -15.19 -3.92 8.45
CA ASN A 105 -15.41 -3.74 7.02
C ASN A 105 -16.26 -4.86 6.39
N THR A 106 -16.66 -5.85 7.19
CA THR A 106 -17.49 -6.99 6.76
C THR A 106 -18.78 -7.03 7.57
N ASP A 107 -19.90 -7.28 6.90
CA ASP A 107 -21.22 -7.35 7.53
C ASP A 107 -21.24 -8.40 8.65
N GLY A 108 -21.87 -8.05 9.77
CA GLY A 108 -21.94 -8.89 10.96
C GLY A 108 -20.65 -8.88 11.81
N HIS A 109 -19.64 -8.12 11.41
CA HIS A 109 -18.37 -7.96 12.12
C HIS A 109 -17.76 -9.30 12.58
N PRO A 110 -17.44 -10.22 11.62
CA PRO A 110 -16.87 -11.51 11.97
C PRO A 110 -15.52 -11.37 12.66
N VAL A 111 -15.11 -12.41 13.38
CA VAL A 111 -13.76 -12.47 13.96
C VAL A 111 -12.73 -12.54 12.83
N MET A 112 -11.77 -11.62 12.86
CA MET A 112 -10.65 -11.63 11.90
C MET A 112 -9.32 -12.04 12.49
N ALA A 113 -9.14 -11.92 13.81
CA ALA A 113 -7.94 -12.36 14.50
C ALA A 113 -8.20 -12.66 15.96
N VAL A 114 -7.30 -13.43 16.59
CA VAL A 114 -7.14 -13.54 18.03
C VAL A 114 -5.87 -12.83 18.44
N MET A 115 -5.90 -12.09 19.54
CA MET A 115 -4.78 -11.32 20.05
C MET A 115 -4.45 -11.72 21.49
N ASP A 116 -3.20 -12.02 21.74
CA ASP A 116 -2.63 -12.09 23.08
C ASP A 116 -2.27 -10.65 23.49
N VAL A 117 -2.96 -10.11 24.49
CA VAL A 117 -2.82 -8.71 24.90
C VAL A 117 -1.60 -8.54 25.80
N ASP A 118 -0.62 -7.76 25.33
CA ASP A 118 0.55 -7.40 26.11
C ASP A 118 0.28 -6.20 27.02
N ALA A 119 -0.36 -5.15 26.46
CA ALA A 119 -0.71 -3.96 27.21
C ALA A 119 -1.92 -3.20 26.61
N ILE A 120 -2.57 -2.43 27.49
CA ILE A 120 -3.52 -1.37 27.11
C ILE A 120 -2.97 -0.08 27.73
N GLU A 121 -2.43 0.80 26.90
CA GLU A 121 -1.71 1.99 27.30
C GLU A 121 -2.47 3.25 26.91
N ALA A 122 -2.58 4.21 27.85
CA ALA A 122 -3.11 5.52 27.54
C ALA A 122 -2.09 6.33 26.70
N VAL A 123 -2.57 6.98 25.64
CA VAL A 123 -1.76 7.83 24.76
C VAL A 123 -2.22 9.27 24.90
N SER A 124 -1.30 10.17 25.22
CA SER A 124 -1.63 11.60 25.35
C SER A 124 -1.83 12.27 23.98
N ASP A 125 -2.49 13.43 23.98
CA ASP A 125 -2.67 14.22 22.76
C ASP A 125 -1.32 14.65 22.17
N GLU A 126 -0.34 15.02 23.02
CA GLU A 126 1.01 15.39 22.57
C GLU A 126 1.73 14.21 21.89
N GLN A 127 1.51 12.99 22.36
CA GLN A 127 2.09 11.78 21.76
C GLN A 127 1.45 11.48 20.40
N ILE A 128 0.14 11.65 20.27
CA ILE A 128 -0.58 11.52 18.97
C ILE A 128 -0.10 12.59 18.00
N GLU A 129 0.01 13.85 18.43
CA GLU A 129 0.50 14.95 17.60
C GLU A 129 1.95 14.73 17.17
N MET A 130 2.82 14.27 18.09
CA MET A 130 4.21 13.94 17.75
C MET A 130 4.27 12.83 16.69
N MET A 131 3.52 11.73 16.88
CA MET A 131 3.49 10.65 15.87
C MET A 131 2.93 11.17 14.54
N ALA A 132 1.84 11.96 14.53
CA ALA A 132 1.27 12.52 13.32
C ALA A 132 2.27 13.44 12.61
N GLN A 133 2.93 14.35 13.33
CA GLN A 133 3.94 15.24 12.77
C GLN A 133 5.10 14.47 12.12
N GLU A 134 5.59 13.42 12.77
CA GLU A 134 6.71 12.63 12.25
C GLU A 134 6.31 11.74 11.06
N ILE A 135 5.08 11.22 11.04
CA ILE A 135 4.58 10.35 9.96
C ILE A 135 4.22 11.18 8.73
N PHE A 136 3.46 12.28 8.92
CA PHE A 136 2.84 13.04 7.83
C PHE A 136 3.58 14.34 7.50
N GLY A 137 4.52 14.78 8.33
CA GLY A 137 5.22 16.06 8.15
C GLY A 137 4.37 17.30 8.44
N THR A 138 3.12 17.10 8.88
CA THR A 138 2.15 18.18 9.15
C THR A 138 1.15 17.74 10.23
N LEU A 139 0.52 18.72 10.87
CA LEU A 139 -0.64 18.53 11.76
C LEU A 139 -1.94 19.10 11.17
N ASP A 140 -1.93 19.50 9.89
CA ASP A 140 -3.10 20.03 9.22
C ASP A 140 -4.22 18.97 9.15
N PRO A 141 -5.40 19.19 9.77
CA PRO A 141 -6.49 18.22 9.77
C PRO A 141 -7.12 18.00 8.38
N GLU A 142 -6.88 18.90 7.42
CA GLU A 142 -7.29 18.73 6.02
C GLU A 142 -6.46 17.67 5.30
N HIS A 143 -5.29 17.33 5.83
CA HIS A 143 -4.52 16.20 5.33
C HIS A 143 -5.25 14.88 5.71
N PRO A 144 -5.65 14.04 4.73
CA PRO A 144 -6.53 12.89 5.00
C PRO A 144 -5.93 11.89 6.00
N GLY A 145 -4.61 11.68 5.97
CA GLY A 145 -3.93 10.82 6.93
C GLY A 145 -3.94 11.39 8.35
N VAL A 146 -3.67 12.69 8.52
CA VAL A 146 -3.73 13.37 9.82
C VAL A 146 -5.15 13.35 10.37
N GLY A 147 -6.13 13.76 9.55
CA GLY A 147 -7.54 13.77 9.94
C GLY A 147 -8.02 12.39 10.41
N THR A 148 -7.59 11.32 9.77
CA THR A 148 -7.91 9.96 10.20
C THR A 148 -7.15 9.56 11.47
N PHE A 149 -5.82 9.70 11.48
CA PHE A 149 -4.96 9.21 12.55
C PHE A 149 -5.27 9.84 13.91
N THR A 150 -5.49 11.15 13.96
CA THR A 150 -5.77 11.89 15.20
C THR A 150 -7.12 11.54 15.84
N GLN A 151 -8.00 10.86 15.10
CA GLN A 151 -9.34 10.45 15.54
C GLN A 151 -9.44 8.99 16.02
N LEU A 152 -8.37 8.19 15.88
CA LEU A 152 -8.41 6.74 16.16
C LEU A 152 -8.63 6.36 17.63
N GLY A 153 -8.47 7.29 18.56
CA GLY A 153 -8.62 7.05 20.01
C GLY A 153 -7.34 7.34 20.78
N ARG A 154 -7.42 7.15 22.11
CA ARG A 154 -6.35 7.47 23.07
C ARG A 154 -5.95 6.29 23.94
N ASN A 155 -6.32 5.08 23.53
CA ASN A 155 -5.88 3.85 24.19
C ASN A 155 -5.25 2.95 23.12
N LEU A 156 -4.01 2.61 23.32
CA LEU A 156 -3.26 1.72 22.44
C LEU A 156 -3.31 0.30 23.00
N VAL A 157 -3.87 -0.62 22.21
CA VAL A 157 -3.96 -2.04 22.56
C VAL A 157 -2.90 -2.79 21.77
N SER A 158 -1.88 -3.29 22.44
CA SER A 158 -0.72 -3.95 21.86
C SER A 158 -0.65 -5.45 22.15
N GLY A 159 0.02 -6.19 21.28
CA GLY A 159 0.28 -7.62 21.46
C GLY A 159 0.33 -8.40 20.16
N ASN A 160 0.67 -9.69 20.30
CA ASN A 160 0.79 -10.60 19.18
C ASN A 160 -0.58 -11.04 18.66
N ILE A 161 -0.70 -11.23 17.33
CA ILE A 161 -1.96 -11.67 16.72
C ILE A 161 -1.82 -12.96 15.92
N ARG A 162 -2.90 -13.71 15.85
CA ARG A 162 -3.13 -14.84 14.94
C ARG A 162 -4.29 -14.46 14.01
N VAL A 163 -4.03 -14.27 12.74
CA VAL A 163 -5.03 -13.79 11.76
C VAL A 163 -5.82 -14.98 11.22
N LEU A 164 -7.14 -14.89 11.28
CA LEU A 164 -8.08 -15.96 10.89
C LEU A 164 -8.84 -15.61 9.61
N SER A 165 -8.90 -14.33 9.27
CA SER A 165 -9.54 -13.82 8.04
C SER A 165 -8.74 -12.64 7.48
N LEU A 166 -8.65 -12.59 6.16
CA LEU A 166 -8.06 -11.46 5.43
C LEU A 166 -9.14 -10.46 4.96
N SER A 167 -10.22 -10.33 5.75
CA SER A 167 -11.35 -9.45 5.47
C SER A 167 -12.07 -9.82 4.16
N TYR A 168 -12.67 -8.86 3.49
CA TYR A 168 -13.40 -9.04 2.22
C TYR A 168 -12.49 -9.24 1.00
N PHE A 169 -11.19 -9.01 1.12
CA PHE A 169 -10.30 -8.93 -0.04
C PHE A 169 -10.23 -10.21 -0.87
N GLN A 170 -10.25 -11.38 -0.23
CA GLN A 170 -10.21 -12.65 -0.94
C GLN A 170 -11.54 -12.96 -1.66
N ALA A 171 -12.66 -12.50 -1.09
CA ALA A 171 -13.97 -12.72 -1.69
C ALA A 171 -14.25 -11.74 -2.84
N ASP A 172 -13.92 -10.46 -2.65
CA ASP A 172 -14.22 -9.39 -3.62
C ASP A 172 -13.18 -9.32 -4.75
N PHE A 173 -11.93 -9.75 -4.48
CA PHE A 173 -10.81 -9.68 -5.43
C PHE A 173 -10.06 -11.01 -5.54
N PRO A 174 -10.74 -12.14 -5.85
CA PRO A 174 -10.15 -13.48 -5.82
C PRO A 174 -8.97 -13.65 -6.80
N ASP A 175 -9.00 -12.93 -7.92
CA ASP A 175 -7.96 -12.98 -8.95
C ASP A 175 -6.84 -11.95 -8.76
N THR A 176 -7.03 -10.97 -7.86
CA THR A 176 -6.11 -9.83 -7.71
C THR A 176 -5.44 -9.79 -6.34
N PHE A 177 -6.20 -9.99 -5.25
CA PHE A 177 -5.62 -10.03 -3.92
C PHE A 177 -4.67 -11.24 -3.79
N ARG A 178 -3.44 -10.97 -3.33
CA ARG A 178 -2.42 -12.00 -3.05
C ARG A 178 -1.68 -11.67 -1.78
N THR A 179 -1.33 -12.70 -1.03
CA THR A 179 -0.39 -12.58 0.09
C THR A 179 1.05 -12.46 -0.40
N ALA A 180 1.94 -11.95 0.45
CA ALA A 180 3.36 -11.88 0.11
C ALA A 180 3.96 -13.26 -0.19
N ALA A 181 3.49 -14.32 0.50
CA ALA A 181 3.92 -15.69 0.26
C ALA A 181 3.50 -16.20 -1.13
N GLU A 182 2.25 -15.95 -1.54
CA GLU A 182 1.76 -16.32 -2.87
C GLU A 182 2.54 -15.62 -3.98
N ILE A 183 2.82 -14.31 -3.83
CA ILE A 183 3.62 -13.57 -4.82
C ILE A 183 5.04 -14.13 -4.90
N ARG A 184 5.69 -14.45 -3.78
CA ARG A 184 7.01 -15.10 -3.76
C ARG A 184 6.99 -16.43 -4.49
N ASN A 185 5.95 -17.24 -4.28
CA ASN A 185 5.79 -18.52 -4.96
C ASN A 185 5.61 -18.34 -6.48
N ASP A 186 4.78 -17.36 -6.90
CA ASP A 186 4.56 -17.07 -8.32
C ASP A 186 5.85 -16.56 -8.99
N ILE A 187 6.61 -15.69 -8.32
CA ILE A 187 7.94 -15.25 -8.78
C ILE A 187 8.88 -16.44 -8.98
N ALA A 188 8.92 -17.36 -8.00
CA ALA A 188 9.75 -18.56 -8.07
C ALA A 188 9.31 -19.52 -9.21
N GLN A 189 8.01 -19.74 -9.38
CA GLN A 189 7.45 -20.58 -10.44
C GLN A 189 7.73 -20.04 -11.84
N ARG A 190 7.73 -18.70 -12.00
CA ARG A 190 8.09 -18.02 -13.25
C ARG A 190 9.58 -18.04 -13.53
N GLY A 191 10.39 -18.42 -12.56
CA GLY A 191 11.87 -18.39 -12.66
C GLY A 191 12.46 -16.99 -12.62
N TRP A 192 11.70 -15.97 -12.23
CA TRP A 192 12.14 -14.59 -12.17
C TRP A 192 13.15 -14.37 -11.03
N GLN A 193 14.30 -13.79 -11.35
CA GLN A 193 15.36 -13.46 -10.40
C GLN A 193 15.37 -11.97 -10.04
N LYS A 194 15.17 -11.10 -11.03
CA LYS A 194 15.13 -9.66 -10.87
C LYS A 194 13.73 -9.14 -11.20
N VAL A 195 13.03 -8.67 -10.17
CA VAL A 195 11.62 -8.28 -10.25
C VAL A 195 11.45 -6.84 -9.82
N VAL A 196 10.78 -6.05 -10.66
CA VAL A 196 10.45 -4.66 -10.36
C VAL A 196 9.02 -4.57 -9.86
N ALA A 197 8.80 -3.86 -8.76
CA ALA A 197 7.47 -3.54 -8.28
C ALA A 197 7.03 -2.16 -8.75
N PHE A 198 5.82 -2.06 -9.27
CA PHE A 198 5.12 -0.82 -9.54
C PHE A 198 3.87 -0.73 -8.67
N GLN A 199 3.84 0.22 -7.75
CA GLN A 199 2.69 0.46 -6.88
C GLN A 199 1.73 1.44 -7.55
N THR A 200 0.42 1.14 -7.52
CA THR A 200 -0.58 2.07 -8.01
C THR A 200 -1.86 2.06 -7.17
N ARG A 201 -2.47 3.23 -7.05
CA ARG A 201 -3.83 3.46 -6.55
C ARG A 201 -4.73 4.07 -7.62
N ASN A 202 -4.21 4.24 -8.82
CA ASN A 202 -4.90 4.84 -9.96
C ASN A 202 -4.99 3.84 -11.11
N PRO A 203 -5.93 4.02 -12.05
CA PRO A 203 -5.85 3.36 -13.35
C PRO A 203 -4.52 3.71 -14.03
N MET A 204 -3.90 2.74 -14.67
CA MET A 204 -2.67 2.99 -15.42
C MET A 204 -2.99 3.75 -16.72
N HIS A 205 -2.14 4.71 -17.04
CA HIS A 205 -2.12 5.38 -18.34
C HIS A 205 -0.76 5.17 -19.03
N ARG A 206 -0.60 5.67 -20.26
CA ARG A 206 0.61 5.40 -21.08
C ARG A 206 1.92 5.73 -20.38
N ALA A 207 1.97 6.81 -19.60
CA ALA A 207 3.20 7.13 -18.86
C ALA A 207 3.57 6.05 -17.83
N HIS A 208 2.59 5.43 -17.16
CA HIS A 208 2.84 4.33 -16.23
C HIS A 208 3.26 3.04 -16.95
N GLU A 209 2.60 2.73 -18.07
CA GLU A 209 2.95 1.61 -18.95
C GLU A 209 4.42 1.71 -19.39
N GLU A 210 4.76 2.83 -20.00
CA GLU A 210 6.12 3.06 -20.51
C GLU A 210 7.17 3.14 -19.39
N LEU A 211 6.81 3.68 -18.23
CA LEU A 211 7.68 3.67 -17.05
C LEU A 211 8.05 2.24 -16.63
N CYS A 212 7.06 1.33 -16.61
CA CYS A 212 7.32 -0.07 -16.35
C CYS A 212 8.25 -0.70 -17.39
N HIS A 213 8.03 -0.42 -18.68
CA HIS A 213 8.95 -0.86 -19.76
C HIS A 213 10.36 -0.29 -19.62
N MET A 214 10.49 1.02 -19.31
CA MET A 214 11.79 1.65 -19.08
C MET A 214 12.52 1.01 -17.89
N ALA A 215 11.82 0.78 -16.79
CA ALA A 215 12.40 0.16 -15.60
C ALA A 215 12.86 -1.27 -15.88
N MET A 216 12.02 -2.10 -16.52
CA MET A 216 12.40 -3.46 -16.92
C MET A 216 13.66 -3.46 -17.78
N LYS A 217 13.69 -2.61 -18.80
CA LYS A 217 14.81 -2.54 -19.74
C LYS A 217 16.10 -2.07 -19.07
N ARG A 218 16.04 -1.01 -18.24
CA ARG A 218 17.23 -0.42 -17.61
C ARG A 218 17.81 -1.31 -16.52
N LEU A 219 16.95 -2.03 -15.83
CA LEU A 219 17.35 -2.95 -14.78
C LEU A 219 17.63 -4.37 -15.29
N GLU A 220 17.37 -4.64 -16.56
CA GLU A 220 17.40 -5.99 -17.12
C GLU A 220 16.57 -6.95 -16.25
N ALA A 221 15.34 -6.53 -15.91
CA ALA A 221 14.46 -7.27 -15.04
C ALA A 221 13.66 -8.31 -15.82
N ASP A 222 13.41 -9.44 -15.18
CA ASP A 222 12.62 -10.55 -15.75
C ASP A 222 11.13 -10.21 -15.82
N GLY A 223 10.63 -9.38 -14.89
CA GLY A 223 9.24 -8.98 -14.89
C GLY A 223 8.92 -7.83 -13.94
N VAL A 224 7.68 -7.34 -14.07
CA VAL A 224 7.07 -6.31 -13.24
C VAL A 224 5.92 -6.90 -12.44
N VAL A 225 5.87 -6.62 -11.14
CA VAL A 225 4.66 -6.79 -10.33
C VAL A 225 3.95 -5.45 -10.26
N VAL A 226 2.81 -5.35 -10.94
CA VAL A 226 1.87 -4.24 -10.73
C VAL A 226 1.07 -4.55 -9.48
N HIS A 227 1.32 -3.81 -8.41
CA HIS A 227 0.77 -4.06 -7.09
C HIS A 227 -0.25 -2.98 -6.73
N MET A 228 -1.51 -3.30 -6.91
CA MET A 228 -2.62 -2.36 -6.77
C MET A 228 -3.11 -2.30 -5.31
N LEU A 229 -3.33 -1.10 -4.80
CA LEU A 229 -3.96 -0.90 -3.51
C LEU A 229 -5.46 -1.21 -3.61
N LEU A 230 -5.95 -2.19 -2.85
CA LEU A 230 -7.36 -2.61 -2.80
C LEU A 230 -8.13 -1.98 -1.63
N GLY A 231 -7.41 -1.58 -0.57
CA GLY A 231 -8.01 -0.97 0.62
C GLY A 231 -8.62 0.40 0.35
N LYS A 232 -9.03 1.05 1.43
CA LYS A 232 -9.76 2.31 1.34
C LYS A 232 -8.91 3.45 0.79
N LEU A 233 -9.56 4.26 -0.04
CA LEU A 233 -9.07 5.50 -0.61
C LEU A 233 -9.97 6.66 -0.19
N LYS A 234 -9.50 7.89 -0.40
CA LYS A 234 -10.31 9.08 -0.18
C LYS A 234 -11.50 9.11 -1.15
N GLN A 235 -12.55 9.82 -0.76
CA GLN A 235 -13.73 10.03 -1.60
C GLN A 235 -13.35 10.63 -2.97
N GLY A 236 -13.97 10.11 -4.03
CA GLY A 236 -13.74 10.54 -5.42
C GLY A 236 -12.58 9.85 -6.13
N ASP A 237 -11.87 8.92 -5.48
CA ASP A 237 -10.94 8.04 -6.17
C ASP A 237 -11.70 6.88 -6.84
N ILE A 238 -11.15 6.37 -7.95
CA ILE A 238 -11.79 5.32 -8.78
C ILE A 238 -11.80 4.00 -8.02
N PRO A 239 -12.94 3.25 -8.01
CA PRO A 239 -13.05 1.96 -7.33
C PRO A 239 -11.99 0.94 -7.76
N ALA A 240 -11.64 0.03 -6.85
CA ALA A 240 -10.60 -0.98 -7.09
C ALA A 240 -10.94 -1.91 -8.26
N SER A 241 -12.22 -2.29 -8.43
CA SER A 241 -12.68 -3.12 -9.55
C SER A 241 -12.43 -2.47 -10.91
N VAL A 242 -12.77 -1.19 -11.05
CA VAL A 242 -12.56 -0.44 -12.31
C VAL A 242 -11.06 -0.28 -12.59
N ARG A 243 -10.26 -0.07 -11.55
CA ARG A 243 -8.79 0.03 -11.68
C ARG A 243 -8.19 -1.32 -12.11
N ASP A 244 -8.68 -2.43 -11.57
CA ASP A 244 -8.25 -3.78 -11.94
C ASP A 244 -8.55 -4.07 -13.40
N ASP A 245 -9.78 -3.79 -13.88
CA ASP A 245 -10.18 -3.93 -15.28
C ASP A 245 -9.27 -3.12 -16.22
N CYS A 246 -8.99 -1.86 -15.86
CA CYS A 246 -8.08 -1.00 -16.63
C CYS A 246 -6.65 -1.56 -16.72
N ILE A 247 -6.11 -2.02 -15.59
CA ILE A 247 -4.74 -2.54 -15.50
C ILE A 247 -4.62 -3.86 -16.26
N ARG A 248 -5.58 -4.79 -16.07
CA ARG A 248 -5.60 -6.07 -16.79
C ARG A 248 -5.71 -5.87 -18.29
N LYS A 249 -6.62 -4.97 -18.73
CA LYS A 249 -6.77 -4.65 -20.15
C LYS A 249 -5.48 -4.06 -20.74
N MET A 250 -4.81 -3.19 -20.04
CA MET A 250 -3.52 -2.65 -20.46
C MET A 250 -2.45 -3.74 -20.56
N VAL A 251 -2.35 -4.60 -19.54
CA VAL A 251 -1.36 -5.69 -19.53
C VAL A 251 -1.62 -6.68 -20.67
N GLU A 252 -2.87 -7.07 -20.89
CA GLU A 252 -3.27 -7.98 -21.98
C GLU A 252 -2.84 -7.47 -23.37
N LEU A 253 -2.97 -6.16 -23.61
CA LEU A 253 -2.80 -5.62 -24.97
C LEU A 253 -1.42 -5.01 -25.21
N TYR A 254 -0.71 -4.57 -24.18
CA TYR A 254 0.47 -3.71 -24.34
C TYR A 254 1.74 -4.23 -23.65
N PHE A 255 1.67 -5.36 -22.93
CA PHE A 255 2.87 -5.99 -22.38
C PHE A 255 3.11 -7.36 -23.01
N PRO A 256 4.37 -7.77 -23.17
CA PRO A 256 4.68 -9.12 -23.62
C PRO A 256 4.16 -10.16 -22.63
N GLU A 257 3.76 -11.32 -23.14
CA GLU A 257 3.32 -12.43 -22.32
C GLU A 257 4.36 -12.80 -21.25
N ASN A 258 3.88 -13.16 -20.06
CA ASN A 258 4.69 -13.57 -18.92
C ASN A 258 5.72 -12.55 -18.40
N THR A 259 5.55 -11.26 -18.70
CA THR A 259 6.41 -10.18 -18.17
C THR A 259 5.77 -9.35 -17.08
N VAL A 260 4.45 -9.47 -16.86
CA VAL A 260 3.73 -8.72 -15.83
C VAL A 260 2.89 -9.67 -14.96
N MET A 261 2.94 -9.41 -13.66
CA MET A 261 2.04 -9.99 -12.65
C MET A 261 1.17 -8.89 -12.10
N VAL A 262 -0.14 -8.98 -12.27
CA VAL A 262 -1.12 -8.05 -11.68
C VAL A 262 -1.59 -8.63 -10.35
N THR A 263 -1.34 -7.90 -9.26
CA THR A 263 -1.72 -8.29 -7.91
C THR A 263 -2.23 -7.11 -7.11
N GLY A 264 -2.83 -7.37 -5.95
CA GLY A 264 -3.30 -6.32 -5.05
C GLY A 264 -3.15 -6.68 -3.59
N TYR A 265 -3.20 -5.66 -2.72
CA TYR A 265 -3.03 -5.77 -1.28
C TYR A 265 -4.06 -4.94 -0.51
N GLY A 266 -4.41 -5.43 0.68
CA GLY A 266 -5.50 -4.90 1.51
C GLY A 266 -5.02 -3.91 2.56
N PHE A 267 -4.47 -2.76 2.14
CA PHE A 267 -4.01 -1.70 3.01
C PHE A 267 -4.80 -0.41 2.78
N ASP A 268 -5.11 0.33 3.85
CA ASP A 268 -5.71 1.66 3.72
C ASP A 268 -4.61 2.70 3.43
N MET A 269 -4.84 3.57 2.45
CA MET A 269 -3.86 4.57 2.06
C MET A 269 -3.61 5.57 3.19
N LEU A 270 -2.35 5.78 3.55
CA LEU A 270 -1.97 6.74 4.59
C LEU A 270 -1.84 8.17 4.07
N TYR A 271 -1.49 8.33 2.80
CA TYR A 271 -1.10 9.61 2.18
C TYR A 271 0.14 10.25 2.82
N ALA A 272 0.99 9.43 3.46
CA ALA A 272 2.16 9.87 4.22
C ALA A 272 3.42 10.13 3.36
N GLY A 273 3.26 10.22 2.05
CA GLY A 273 4.33 10.59 1.11
C GLY A 273 5.62 9.80 1.35
N PRO A 274 6.71 10.50 1.78
CA PRO A 274 8.02 9.86 1.96
C PRO A 274 8.02 8.66 2.90
N ARG A 275 7.36 8.75 4.05
CA ARG A 275 7.30 7.66 5.04
C ARG A 275 6.55 6.45 4.50
N GLU A 276 5.48 6.66 3.77
CA GLU A 276 4.72 5.58 3.13
C GLU A 276 5.50 4.98 1.95
N ALA A 277 6.31 5.74 1.23
CA ALA A 277 7.19 5.21 0.19
C ALA A 277 8.18 4.17 0.76
N VAL A 278 8.76 4.44 1.95
CA VAL A 278 9.64 3.48 2.64
C VAL A 278 8.86 2.25 3.11
N LEU A 279 7.64 2.42 3.63
CA LEU A 279 6.76 1.31 3.99
C LEU A 279 6.40 0.46 2.75
N HIS A 280 6.16 1.10 1.61
CA HIS A 280 5.94 0.42 0.34
C HIS A 280 7.17 -0.39 -0.12
N ALA A 281 8.39 0.05 0.18
CA ALA A 281 9.60 -0.73 -0.08
C ALA A 281 9.66 -1.98 0.81
N VAL A 282 9.30 -1.88 2.10
CA VAL A 282 9.19 -3.04 2.99
C VAL A 282 8.21 -4.08 2.45
N PHE A 283 7.02 -3.68 1.99
CA PHE A 283 6.06 -4.62 1.39
C PHE A 283 6.65 -5.36 0.21
N ARG A 284 7.34 -4.62 -0.70
CA ARG A 284 7.89 -5.19 -1.93
C ARG A 284 9.09 -6.07 -1.66
N GLN A 285 9.88 -5.75 -0.65
CA GLN A 285 10.91 -6.66 -0.16
C GLN A 285 10.31 -7.95 0.39
N ASN A 286 9.27 -7.85 1.22
CA ASN A 286 8.61 -9.01 1.81
C ASN A 286 7.96 -9.92 0.75
N MET A 287 7.42 -9.38 -0.32
CA MET A 287 6.89 -10.18 -1.43
C MET A 287 7.96 -10.64 -2.44
N GLY A 288 9.25 -10.32 -2.22
CA GLY A 288 10.36 -10.87 -2.99
C GLY A 288 10.84 -10.07 -4.19
N CYS A 289 10.32 -8.84 -4.41
CA CYS A 289 10.78 -7.96 -5.46
C CYS A 289 12.17 -7.40 -5.14
N SER A 290 13.02 -7.29 -6.16
CA SER A 290 14.37 -6.75 -6.03
C SER A 290 14.45 -5.23 -6.16
N HIS A 291 13.43 -4.61 -6.80
CA HIS A 291 13.37 -3.17 -7.04
C HIS A 291 11.95 -2.64 -6.84
N LEU A 292 11.86 -1.39 -6.38
CA LEU A 292 10.62 -0.62 -6.33
C LEU A 292 10.77 0.64 -7.18
N ILE A 293 9.83 0.89 -8.07
CA ILE A 293 9.72 2.18 -8.77
C ILE A 293 9.13 3.21 -7.79
N VAL A 294 9.89 4.27 -7.53
CA VAL A 294 9.42 5.43 -6.77
C VAL A 294 9.36 6.62 -7.73
N GLY A 295 8.15 7.00 -8.07
CA GLY A 295 7.89 8.11 -8.99
C GLY A 295 7.76 9.45 -8.27
N ARG A 296 7.50 10.48 -9.06
CA ARG A 296 7.13 11.81 -8.56
C ARG A 296 5.84 11.71 -7.73
N ASP A 297 5.77 12.46 -6.63
CA ASP A 297 4.62 12.53 -5.72
C ASP A 297 4.15 11.15 -5.17
N HIS A 298 5.10 10.21 -5.00
CA HIS A 298 4.79 8.85 -4.55
C HIS A 298 4.12 8.86 -3.17
N ALA A 299 2.93 8.26 -3.08
CA ALA A 299 2.10 8.18 -1.88
C ALA A 299 1.72 9.56 -1.27
N GLY A 300 1.93 10.65 -1.99
CA GLY A 300 1.58 12.00 -1.53
C GLY A 300 0.11 12.37 -1.80
N VAL A 301 -0.26 13.54 -1.29
CA VAL A 301 -1.56 14.17 -1.53
C VAL A 301 -1.40 15.70 -1.52
N GLY A 302 -2.12 16.40 -2.38
CA GLY A 302 -2.03 17.87 -2.49
C GLY A 302 -0.59 18.34 -2.65
N ASP A 303 -0.24 19.41 -1.97
CA ASP A 303 1.08 20.05 -2.00
C ASP A 303 1.82 19.88 -0.65
N TYR A 304 1.46 18.86 0.15
CA TYR A 304 2.07 18.64 1.46
C TYR A 304 3.52 18.17 1.40
N TYR A 305 3.95 17.59 0.27
CA TYR A 305 5.29 17.04 0.08
C TYR A 305 5.92 17.61 -1.18
N GLY A 306 7.23 17.73 -1.19
CA GLY A 306 8.00 18.00 -2.41
C GLY A 306 7.89 16.85 -3.40
N ALA A 307 7.93 17.17 -4.66
CA ALA A 307 7.70 16.23 -5.77
C ALA A 307 8.58 14.95 -5.71
N PHE A 308 9.77 15.05 -5.14
CA PHE A 308 10.74 13.95 -5.04
C PHE A 308 11.14 13.58 -3.61
N ASP A 309 10.45 14.11 -2.59
CA ASP A 309 10.75 13.80 -1.19
C ASP A 309 10.65 12.30 -0.90
N ALA A 310 9.74 11.60 -1.58
CA ALA A 310 9.61 10.14 -1.50
C ALA A 310 10.82 9.37 -2.05
N GLN A 311 11.66 9.99 -2.89
CA GLN A 311 12.94 9.44 -3.34
C GLN A 311 14.06 9.83 -2.39
N THR A 312 14.07 11.09 -1.97
CA THR A 312 15.10 11.68 -1.12
C THR A 312 15.21 10.99 0.22
N ILE A 313 14.08 10.60 0.83
CA ILE A 313 14.02 9.93 2.14
C ILE A 313 14.87 8.65 2.19
N PHE A 314 14.98 7.90 1.08
CA PHE A 314 15.80 6.68 1.04
C PHE A 314 17.28 6.96 1.23
N ALA A 315 17.78 8.09 0.73
CA ALA A 315 19.18 8.50 0.92
C ALA A 315 19.42 9.17 2.28
N GLU A 316 18.43 9.87 2.82
CA GLU A 316 18.59 10.69 4.02
C GLU A 316 18.23 9.97 5.32
N LYS A 317 17.22 9.11 5.29
CA LYS A 317 16.61 8.52 6.50
C LYS A 317 16.70 7.00 6.58
N VAL A 318 16.95 6.30 5.47
CA VAL A 318 17.06 4.83 5.48
C VAL A 318 18.51 4.44 5.69
N PRO A 319 18.87 3.78 6.82
CA PRO A 319 20.25 3.38 7.08
C PRO A 319 20.75 2.40 6.01
N ALA A 320 22.03 2.47 5.68
CA ALA A 320 22.66 1.53 4.76
C ALA A 320 22.48 0.09 5.25
N GLY A 321 21.95 -0.78 4.38
CA GLY A 321 21.67 -2.18 4.70
C GLY A 321 20.39 -2.44 5.50
N ALA A 322 19.59 -1.41 5.81
CA ALA A 322 18.29 -1.61 6.45
C ALA A 322 17.25 -2.25 5.50
N LEU A 323 17.39 -2.03 4.21
CA LEU A 323 16.58 -2.64 3.16
C LEU A 323 17.48 -3.31 2.11
N ASP A 324 17.07 -4.50 1.65
CA ASP A 324 17.73 -5.21 0.54
C ASP A 324 17.14 -4.84 -0.83
N ILE A 325 15.94 -4.26 -0.86
CA ILE A 325 15.29 -3.78 -2.08
C ILE A 325 15.95 -2.50 -2.58
N ALA A 326 16.25 -2.45 -3.87
CA ALA A 326 16.77 -1.25 -4.52
C ALA A 326 15.63 -0.34 -5.00
N ILE A 327 15.90 0.97 -5.04
CA ILE A 327 14.94 1.97 -5.50
C ILE A 327 15.28 2.40 -6.92
N PHE A 328 14.29 2.30 -7.80
CA PHE A 328 14.35 2.89 -9.13
C PHE A 328 13.65 4.25 -9.08
N ASN A 329 14.45 5.31 -8.97
CA ASN A 329 13.96 6.69 -8.97
C ASN A 329 13.49 7.07 -10.37
N ALA A 330 12.19 7.36 -10.49
CA ALA A 330 11.57 7.77 -11.73
C ALA A 330 11.22 9.26 -11.70
N ASP A 331 11.58 9.97 -12.73
CA ASP A 331 11.16 11.36 -12.94
C ASP A 331 9.74 11.43 -13.52
N HIS A 332 9.23 12.65 -13.67
CA HIS A 332 7.97 12.89 -14.33
C HIS A 332 8.01 12.32 -15.76
N THR A 333 7.13 11.38 -16.02
CA THR A 333 7.07 10.66 -17.29
C THR A 333 5.91 11.19 -18.11
N ALA A 334 6.17 11.65 -19.34
CA ALA A 334 5.15 12.24 -20.20
C ALA A 334 5.41 11.92 -21.69
N PHE A 335 4.37 12.01 -22.50
CA PHE A 335 4.48 11.88 -23.95
C PHE A 335 5.11 13.13 -24.56
N SER A 336 6.25 12.96 -25.23
CA SER A 336 6.90 14.01 -26.01
C SER A 336 6.34 14.06 -27.42
N THR A 337 5.80 15.19 -27.82
CA THR A 337 5.33 15.44 -29.20
C THR A 337 6.47 15.54 -30.19
N LYS A 338 7.64 16.01 -29.75
CA LYS A 338 8.85 16.08 -30.58
C LYS A 338 9.41 14.67 -30.92
N LEU A 339 9.42 13.78 -29.90
CA LEU A 339 9.99 12.43 -30.06
C LEU A 339 8.92 11.39 -30.39
N ASN A 340 7.65 11.75 -30.39
CA ASN A 340 6.50 10.89 -30.61
C ASN A 340 6.54 9.61 -29.73
N ARG A 341 6.95 9.75 -28.48
CA ARG A 341 7.02 8.67 -27.47
C ARG A 341 7.00 9.22 -26.06
N VAL A 342 6.71 8.36 -25.09
CA VAL A 342 6.83 8.70 -23.67
C VAL A 342 8.33 8.73 -23.26
N VAL A 343 8.69 9.71 -22.45
CA VAL A 343 10.05 9.91 -21.91
C VAL A 343 9.98 10.36 -20.45
N MET A 344 11.06 10.21 -19.71
CA MET A 344 11.29 10.96 -18.47
C MET A 344 11.72 12.38 -18.85
N MET A 345 11.03 13.37 -18.27
CA MET A 345 11.20 14.77 -18.72
C MET A 345 12.59 15.33 -18.46
N ASN A 346 13.27 14.87 -17.39
CA ASN A 346 14.64 15.29 -17.09
C ASN A 346 15.72 14.72 -18.04
N GLU A 347 15.36 13.78 -18.92
CA GLU A 347 16.29 13.15 -19.85
C GLU A 347 16.32 13.81 -21.25
N VAL A 348 15.51 14.86 -21.43
CA VAL A 348 15.35 15.55 -22.73
C VAL A 348 15.56 17.07 -22.57
N GLU A 349 16.84 17.47 -22.66
CA GLU A 349 17.29 18.85 -22.37
C GLU A 349 16.70 19.91 -23.31
N ASP A 350 16.38 19.57 -24.55
CA ASP A 350 15.87 20.52 -25.59
C ASP A 350 14.35 20.58 -25.62
N HIS A 351 13.66 20.13 -24.57
CA HIS A 351 12.20 20.20 -24.47
C HIS A 351 11.76 21.34 -23.59
N SER A 352 10.69 22.01 -24.01
CA SER A 352 9.90 22.92 -23.21
C SER A 352 8.64 22.21 -22.70
N LYS A 353 7.90 22.82 -21.80
CA LYS A 353 6.67 22.24 -21.25
C LYS A 353 5.61 21.97 -22.32
N GLU A 354 5.57 22.79 -23.37
CA GLU A 354 4.66 22.69 -24.52
C GLU A 354 4.92 21.46 -25.40
N ASP A 355 6.12 20.90 -25.31
CA ASP A 355 6.50 19.71 -26.06
C ASP A 355 5.96 18.41 -25.45
N PHE A 356 5.28 18.51 -24.29
CA PHE A 356 4.72 17.35 -23.58
C PHE A 356 3.20 17.41 -23.52
N ILE A 357 2.55 16.25 -23.62
CA ILE A 357 1.13 16.10 -23.32
C ILE A 357 0.99 15.84 -21.82
N LEU A 358 0.58 16.87 -21.09
CA LEU A 358 0.36 16.87 -19.65
C LEU A 358 -1.11 17.10 -19.33
N LEU A 359 -1.72 16.13 -18.68
CA LEU A 359 -3.10 16.24 -18.19
C LEU A 359 -3.12 16.03 -16.67
N SER A 360 -3.77 16.94 -15.94
CA SER A 360 -4.01 16.73 -14.52
C SER A 360 -5.12 15.70 -14.31
N GLY A 361 -5.08 14.98 -13.19
CA GLY A 361 -6.14 14.03 -12.84
C GLY A 361 -7.54 14.68 -12.81
N THR A 362 -7.63 15.94 -12.39
CA THR A 362 -8.89 16.72 -12.43
C THR A 362 -9.38 16.92 -13.86
N LYS A 363 -8.49 17.30 -14.78
CA LYS A 363 -8.86 17.49 -16.20
C LYS A 363 -9.30 16.17 -16.83
N VAL A 364 -8.60 15.09 -16.54
CA VAL A 364 -8.96 13.74 -17.05
C VAL A 364 -10.34 13.33 -16.53
N ARG A 365 -10.61 13.49 -15.23
CA ARG A 365 -11.94 13.17 -14.66
C ARG A 365 -13.04 14.01 -15.30
N GLN A 366 -12.81 15.31 -15.53
CA GLN A 366 -13.77 16.16 -16.22
C GLN A 366 -14.05 15.66 -17.64
N MET A 367 -13.01 15.36 -18.44
CA MET A 367 -13.17 14.84 -19.80
C MET A 367 -13.99 13.56 -19.82
N LEU A 368 -13.66 12.61 -18.92
CA LEU A 368 -14.37 11.32 -18.84
C LEU A 368 -15.84 11.51 -18.44
N GLY A 369 -16.13 12.40 -17.49
CA GLY A 369 -17.50 12.76 -17.09
C GLY A 369 -18.30 13.44 -18.22
N ASP A 370 -17.63 14.23 -19.06
CA ASP A 370 -18.22 14.87 -20.24
C ASP A 370 -18.34 13.92 -21.43
N GLY A 371 -17.97 12.63 -21.28
CA GLY A 371 -17.98 11.64 -22.36
C GLY A 371 -16.89 11.86 -23.41
N ILE A 372 -15.84 12.61 -23.07
CA ILE A 372 -14.72 12.93 -23.95
C ILE A 372 -13.53 12.05 -23.60
N ALA A 373 -13.09 11.20 -24.54
CA ALA A 373 -11.92 10.35 -24.34
C ALA A 373 -10.65 11.20 -24.24
N PRO A 374 -9.75 10.92 -23.26
CA PRO A 374 -8.41 11.48 -23.26
C PRO A 374 -7.64 11.12 -24.55
N PRO A 375 -6.69 11.96 -24.99
CA PRO A 375 -5.93 11.66 -26.20
C PRO A 375 -5.15 10.35 -26.08
N PRO A 376 -4.97 9.58 -27.17
CA PRO A 376 -4.31 8.27 -27.14
C PRO A 376 -2.84 8.33 -26.71
N GLU A 377 -2.22 9.49 -26.77
CA GLU A 377 -0.87 9.76 -26.24
C GLU A 377 -0.85 9.76 -24.71
N PHE A 378 -1.99 10.05 -24.06
CA PHE A 378 -2.12 10.01 -22.59
C PHE A 378 -2.70 8.70 -22.10
N ALA A 379 -3.79 8.22 -22.67
CA ALA A 379 -4.44 6.97 -22.27
C ALA A 379 -4.74 6.07 -23.47
N ARG A 380 -4.52 4.77 -23.31
CA ARG A 380 -4.88 3.79 -24.33
C ARG A 380 -6.40 3.80 -24.55
N PRO A 381 -6.87 3.73 -25.81
CA PRO A 381 -8.32 3.84 -26.10
C PRO A 381 -9.19 2.82 -25.36
N GLU A 382 -8.70 1.60 -25.19
CA GLU A 382 -9.41 0.52 -24.49
C GLU A 382 -9.53 0.80 -22.98
N VAL A 383 -8.50 1.37 -22.38
CA VAL A 383 -8.52 1.80 -20.97
C VAL A 383 -9.42 3.02 -20.80
N ALA A 384 -9.32 4.01 -21.69
CA ALA A 384 -10.19 5.18 -21.71
C ALA A 384 -11.67 4.80 -21.81
N LYS A 385 -11.99 3.77 -22.62
CA LYS A 385 -13.36 3.26 -22.73
C LYS A 385 -13.91 2.73 -21.41
N ILE A 386 -13.15 1.90 -20.69
CA ILE A 386 -13.56 1.36 -19.38
C ILE A 386 -13.86 2.51 -18.41
N LEU A 387 -12.99 3.52 -18.36
CA LEU A 387 -13.18 4.68 -17.50
C LEU A 387 -14.41 5.51 -17.91
N MET A 388 -14.63 5.72 -19.20
CA MET A 388 -15.81 6.44 -19.69
C MET A 388 -17.11 5.70 -19.36
N ASP A 389 -17.15 4.39 -19.56
CA ASP A 389 -18.32 3.56 -19.22
C ASP A 389 -18.63 3.67 -17.71
N TYR A 390 -17.62 3.67 -16.84
CA TYR A 390 -17.79 3.88 -15.40
C TYR A 390 -18.36 5.27 -15.06
N TYR A 391 -17.77 6.35 -15.58
CA TYR A 391 -18.24 7.71 -15.28
C TYR A 391 -19.65 8.01 -15.83
N GLN A 392 -20.04 7.40 -16.94
CA GLN A 392 -21.39 7.51 -17.47
C GLN A 392 -22.43 6.83 -16.60
N GLN A 393 -22.09 5.67 -16.00
CA GLN A 393 -22.96 4.96 -15.05
C GLN A 393 -23.15 5.73 -13.74
N GLU A 394 -22.10 6.36 -13.22
CA GLU A 394 -22.17 7.18 -12.00
C GLU A 394 -22.99 8.47 -12.19
N SER A 395 -23.11 8.94 -13.44
CA SER A 395 -23.82 10.19 -13.78
C SER A 395 -25.30 9.97 -14.16
N ALA A 396 -25.74 8.71 -14.33
CA ALA A 396 -27.10 8.31 -14.68
C ALA A 396 -27.93 7.99 -13.44
#